data_67c222d2d0166e3f8d7b4fe00ba42020
#
_entry.id   67c222d2d0166e3f8d7b4fe00ba42020
#
_cell.length_a   1.000
_cell.length_b   1.000
_cell.length_c   1.000
_cell.angle_alpha   90.00
_cell.angle_beta   90.00
_cell.angle_gamma   90.00
#
_symmetry.space_group_name_H-M   'P 1'
#
loop_
_entity.id
_entity.type
_entity.pdbx_description
1 polymer ?
#
loop_
_entity_poly.entity_id
_entity_poly.type
_entity_poly.pdbx_seq_one_letter_code
_entity_poly.pdbx_strand_id
1 'polypeptide(L)'
;PSHFQREFTRWAGISPKQFQAALAHGAAGDLLRDGASVLDAALETGLSGPGRLHDLFIAHEGLTPGEAKAGGAGAGLILGKAPTPFGLGAWLIGPRGLVALGFIDEGAPQRTGFEHQGVGEAQAFADLAARYPGADIRRNDAEAARFASRVFESGEPMPVALYGTPFRRQVWRALLEIPAGTTQTYGQLAKVSGNPKAARAVGAAVGANPISWFIPCHRALAADGRLHNYHWGVARKRAM
;
A
#
# COMPACT_ATOMS: atom_id res chain seq x y z
N PRO A 1 28.10 -9.75 15.90
CA PRO A 1 26.68 -9.36 15.66
C PRO A 1 26.54 -8.03 14.92
N SER A 2 27.28 -6.96 15.32
CA SER A 2 27.15 -5.62 14.74
C SER A 2 27.66 -5.50 13.29
N HIS A 3 28.69 -6.27 12.90
CA HIS A 3 29.17 -6.28 11.53
C HIS A 3 28.16 -6.91 10.57
N PHE A 4 27.65 -8.09 10.90
CA PHE A 4 26.59 -8.76 10.12
C PHE A 4 25.36 -7.86 9.95
N GLN A 5 24.92 -7.21 11.03
CA GLN A 5 23.75 -6.32 10.96
C GLN A 5 23.96 -5.14 10.01
N ARG A 6 25.18 -4.52 10.02
CA ARG A 6 25.51 -3.43 9.11
C ARG A 6 25.58 -3.89 7.66
N GLU A 7 26.28 -5.00 7.38
CA GLU A 7 26.39 -5.54 6.02
C GLU A 7 25.04 -5.98 5.47
N PHE A 8 24.25 -6.66 6.30
CA PHE A 8 22.90 -7.06 5.92
C PHE A 8 22.01 -5.84 5.65
N THR A 9 22.05 -4.81 6.51
CA THR A 9 21.27 -3.59 6.31
C THR A 9 21.70 -2.84 5.06
N ARG A 10 23.00 -2.81 4.75
CA ARG A 10 23.52 -2.23 3.50
C ARG A 10 23.00 -2.99 2.28
N TRP A 11 22.96 -4.31 2.35
CA TRP A 11 22.49 -5.17 1.26
C TRP A 11 20.98 -5.19 1.12
N ALA A 12 20.24 -5.33 2.22
CA ALA A 12 18.78 -5.52 2.25
C ALA A 12 17.99 -4.22 2.40
N GLY A 13 18.64 -3.09 2.71
CA GLY A 13 17.98 -1.81 3.00
C GLY A 13 17.31 -1.74 4.38
N ILE A 14 17.13 -2.88 5.05
CA ILE A 14 16.47 -3.02 6.36
C ILE A 14 17.28 -3.95 7.26
N SER A 15 17.09 -3.85 8.58
CA SER A 15 17.79 -4.73 9.52
C SER A 15 17.36 -6.21 9.34
N PRO A 16 18.22 -7.20 9.71
CA PRO A 16 17.87 -8.62 9.67
C PRO A 16 16.56 -8.93 10.40
N LYS A 17 16.32 -8.26 11.53
CA LYS A 17 15.11 -8.42 12.33
C LYS A 17 13.86 -7.90 11.58
N GLN A 18 13.96 -6.75 10.93
CA GLN A 18 12.88 -6.21 10.10
C GLN A 18 12.61 -7.08 8.89
N PHE A 19 13.65 -7.62 8.27
CA PHE A 19 13.54 -8.54 7.14
C PHE A 19 12.82 -9.85 7.55
N GLN A 20 13.24 -10.45 8.66
CA GLN A 20 12.59 -11.64 9.21
C GLN A 20 11.11 -11.37 9.56
N ALA A 21 10.83 -10.24 10.20
CA ALA A 21 9.47 -9.83 10.53
C ALA A 21 8.60 -9.68 9.27
N ALA A 22 9.15 -9.10 8.22
CA ALA A 22 8.44 -8.93 6.95
C ALA A 22 8.15 -10.27 6.24
N LEU A 23 9.08 -11.24 6.31
CA LEU A 23 8.85 -12.59 5.78
C LEU A 23 7.77 -13.32 6.57
N ALA A 24 7.87 -13.31 7.90
CA ALA A 24 6.89 -13.94 8.79
C ALA A 24 5.49 -13.34 8.60
N HIS A 25 5.38 -12.01 8.50
CA HIS A 25 4.13 -11.32 8.21
C HIS A 25 3.52 -11.76 6.87
N GLY A 26 4.36 -11.86 5.82
CA GLY A 26 3.93 -12.32 4.50
C GLY A 26 3.32 -13.71 4.53
N ALA A 27 4.07 -14.66 5.08
CA ALA A 27 3.65 -16.05 5.18
C ALA A 27 2.38 -16.21 6.06
N ALA A 28 2.34 -15.53 7.20
CA ALA A 28 1.17 -15.56 8.07
C ALA A 28 -0.09 -14.99 7.40
N GLY A 29 0.05 -13.92 6.62
CA GLY A 29 -1.07 -13.34 5.87
C GLY A 29 -1.64 -14.29 4.82
N ASP A 30 -0.81 -15.11 4.18
CA ASP A 30 -1.26 -16.13 3.23
C ASP A 30 -2.02 -17.25 3.96
N LEU A 31 -1.44 -17.80 5.04
CA LEU A 31 -2.08 -18.83 5.88
C LEU A 31 -3.46 -18.38 6.40
N LEU A 32 -3.57 -17.14 6.88
CA LEU A 32 -4.84 -16.60 7.37
C LEU A 32 -5.90 -16.49 6.27
N ARG A 33 -5.50 -16.09 5.04
CA ARG A 33 -6.41 -16.04 3.89
C ARG A 33 -6.88 -17.43 3.46
N ASP A 34 -5.98 -18.42 3.56
CA ASP A 34 -6.28 -19.83 3.26
C ASP A 34 -7.08 -20.53 4.37
N GLY A 35 -7.46 -19.79 5.41
CA GLY A 35 -8.36 -20.25 6.45
C GLY A 35 -7.68 -20.75 7.74
N ALA A 36 -6.35 -20.73 7.83
CA ALA A 36 -5.64 -21.12 9.06
C ALA A 36 -6.09 -20.32 10.28
N SER A 37 -6.01 -20.93 11.46
CA SER A 37 -6.23 -20.19 12.70
C SER A 37 -5.10 -19.17 12.97
N VAL A 38 -5.37 -18.16 13.80
CA VAL A 38 -4.34 -17.18 14.19
C VAL A 38 -3.18 -17.86 14.93
N LEU A 39 -3.47 -18.91 15.69
CA LEU A 39 -2.47 -19.70 16.39
C LEU A 39 -1.58 -20.48 15.42
N ASP A 40 -2.20 -21.21 14.47
CA ASP A 40 -1.46 -21.99 13.49
C ASP A 40 -0.59 -21.11 12.59
N ALA A 41 -1.13 -20.00 12.09
CA ALA A 41 -0.39 -19.03 11.31
C ALA A 41 0.81 -18.45 12.08
N ALA A 42 0.69 -18.21 13.40
CA ALA A 42 1.79 -17.76 14.22
C ALA A 42 2.88 -18.84 14.34
N LEU A 43 2.49 -20.07 14.67
CA LEU A 43 3.43 -21.18 14.88
C LEU A 43 4.16 -21.57 13.59
N GLU A 44 3.45 -21.69 12.47
CA GLU A 44 4.04 -22.04 11.18
C GLU A 44 5.02 -20.99 10.65
N THR A 45 4.84 -19.73 11.05
CA THR A 45 5.77 -18.64 10.70
C THR A 45 6.90 -18.42 11.71
N GLY A 46 7.03 -19.33 12.68
CA GLY A 46 8.11 -19.31 13.68
C GLY A 46 7.94 -18.24 14.75
N LEU A 47 6.73 -17.72 14.93
CA LEU A 47 6.40 -16.79 16.00
C LEU A 47 6.00 -17.57 17.27
N SER A 48 6.32 -17.01 18.44
CA SER A 48 6.09 -17.67 19.71
C SER A 48 4.61 -17.74 20.15
N GLY A 49 3.68 -17.21 19.34
CA GLY A 49 2.25 -17.30 19.57
C GLY A 49 1.44 -16.14 19.01
N PRO A 50 0.11 -16.17 19.22
CA PRO A 50 -0.83 -15.20 18.63
C PRO A 50 -0.53 -13.73 18.97
N GLY A 51 -0.05 -13.43 20.17
CA GLY A 51 0.31 -12.06 20.57
C GLY A 51 1.42 -11.46 19.69
N ARG A 52 2.45 -12.26 19.36
CA ARG A 52 3.53 -11.81 18.48
C ARG A 52 3.08 -11.63 17.04
N LEU A 53 2.15 -12.46 16.58
CA LEU A 53 1.52 -12.30 15.28
C LEU A 53 0.65 -11.04 15.24
N HIS A 54 -0.11 -10.79 16.32
CA HIS A 54 -0.92 -9.59 16.47
C HIS A 54 -0.06 -8.31 16.39
N ASP A 55 1.03 -8.24 17.15
CA ASP A 55 1.96 -7.10 17.11
C ASP A 55 2.56 -6.90 15.70
N LEU A 56 2.89 -8.00 15.04
CA LEU A 56 3.46 -7.99 13.70
C LEU A 56 2.46 -7.42 12.68
N PHE A 57 1.18 -7.83 12.74
CA PHE A 57 0.14 -7.33 11.85
C PHE A 57 -0.18 -5.86 12.11
N ILE A 58 -0.30 -5.45 13.37
CA ILE A 58 -0.49 -4.03 13.73
C ILE A 58 0.65 -3.16 13.19
N ALA A 59 1.89 -3.62 13.33
CA ALA A 59 3.06 -2.87 12.86
C ALA A 59 3.16 -2.77 11.32
N HIS A 60 2.59 -3.75 10.59
CA HIS A 60 2.74 -3.84 9.15
C HIS A 60 1.47 -3.55 8.33
N GLU A 61 0.29 -3.75 8.88
CA GLU A 61 -0.99 -3.62 8.16
C GLU A 61 -1.98 -2.62 8.79
N GLY A 62 -1.71 -2.14 9.99
CA GLY A 62 -2.68 -1.32 10.71
C GLY A 62 -3.99 -2.06 11.06
N LEU A 63 -4.06 -3.36 10.79
CA LEU A 63 -5.15 -4.28 11.12
C LEU A 63 -4.61 -5.42 12.00
N THR A 64 -5.48 -5.99 12.82
CA THR A 64 -5.15 -7.24 13.51
C THR A 64 -5.21 -8.43 12.54
N PRO A 65 -4.58 -9.58 12.85
CA PRO A 65 -4.70 -10.79 12.03
C PRO A 65 -6.16 -11.23 11.82
N GLY A 66 -7.01 -11.07 12.82
CA GLY A 66 -8.44 -11.38 12.74
C GLY A 66 -9.18 -10.46 11.79
N GLU A 67 -8.98 -9.15 11.89
CA GLU A 67 -9.54 -8.15 10.96
C GLU A 67 -9.05 -8.39 9.53
N ALA A 68 -7.77 -8.70 9.34
CA ALA A 68 -7.19 -8.99 8.05
C ALA A 68 -7.82 -10.24 7.41
N LYS A 69 -7.97 -11.34 8.18
CA LYS A 69 -8.62 -12.58 7.76
C LYS A 69 -10.09 -12.35 7.37
N ALA A 70 -10.79 -11.49 8.11
CA ALA A 70 -12.20 -11.17 7.90
C ALA A 70 -12.43 -10.02 6.88
N GLY A 71 -11.43 -9.69 6.05
CA GLY A 71 -11.56 -8.64 5.04
C GLY A 71 -11.82 -7.26 5.62
N GLY A 72 -11.33 -6.98 6.82
CA GLY A 72 -11.53 -5.74 7.56
C GLY A 72 -12.69 -5.76 8.55
N ALA A 73 -13.38 -6.90 8.73
CA ALA A 73 -14.49 -6.98 9.69
C ALA A 73 -14.01 -6.65 11.11
N GLY A 74 -14.75 -5.78 11.80
CA GLY A 74 -14.40 -5.24 13.10
C GLY A 74 -13.42 -4.04 13.06
N ALA A 75 -12.87 -3.70 11.91
CA ALA A 75 -12.12 -2.47 11.74
C ALA A 75 -13.08 -1.31 11.46
N GLY A 76 -13.12 -0.33 12.35
CA GLY A 76 -13.77 0.95 12.10
C GLY A 76 -12.88 1.80 11.21
N LEU A 77 -13.27 1.99 9.95
CA LEU A 77 -12.53 2.82 9.01
C LEU A 77 -13.23 4.15 8.76
N ILE A 78 -12.44 5.18 8.50
CA ILE A 78 -12.94 6.51 8.15
C ILE A 78 -12.62 6.75 6.70
N LEU A 79 -13.65 7.02 5.92
CA LEU A 79 -13.55 7.44 4.53
C LEU A 79 -13.84 8.93 4.46
N GLY A 80 -12.98 9.70 3.85
CA GLY A 80 -13.20 11.12 3.69
C GLY A 80 -12.36 11.72 2.58
N LYS A 81 -12.61 12.98 2.26
CA LYS A 81 -11.80 13.75 1.32
C LYS A 81 -11.08 14.88 2.01
N ALA A 82 -9.85 15.14 1.54
CA ALA A 82 -9.04 16.25 2.02
C ALA A 82 -8.02 16.67 0.94
N PRO A 83 -7.59 17.94 0.94
CA PRO A 83 -6.56 18.43 0.03
C PRO A 83 -5.24 17.67 0.18
N THR A 84 -4.51 17.55 -0.93
CA THR A 84 -3.14 17.07 -1.00
C THR A 84 -2.33 18.01 -1.91
N PRO A 85 -1.00 17.94 -1.93
CA PRO A 85 -0.18 18.68 -2.90
C PRO A 85 -0.49 18.36 -4.37
N PHE A 86 -1.23 17.27 -4.64
CA PHE A 86 -1.56 16.81 -5.98
C PHE A 86 -3.06 16.84 -6.29
N GLY A 87 -3.82 17.66 -5.60
CA GLY A 87 -5.25 17.80 -5.75
C GLY A 87 -6.04 17.14 -4.61
N LEU A 88 -7.35 16.98 -4.80
CA LEU A 88 -8.23 16.43 -3.76
C LEU A 88 -7.97 14.93 -3.58
N GLY A 89 -7.63 14.51 -2.37
CA GLY A 89 -7.41 13.11 -1.99
C GLY A 89 -8.67 12.45 -1.46
N ALA A 90 -8.87 11.17 -1.82
CA ALA A 90 -9.77 10.25 -1.15
C ALA A 90 -8.96 9.44 -0.13
N TRP A 91 -9.31 9.54 1.14
CA TRP A 91 -8.57 8.98 2.26
C TRP A 91 -9.37 7.88 2.92
N LEU A 92 -8.74 6.73 3.13
CA LEU A 92 -9.27 5.66 3.99
C LEU A 92 -8.32 5.47 5.15
N ILE A 93 -8.80 5.77 6.35
CA ILE A 93 -8.00 5.86 7.58
C ILE A 93 -8.52 4.83 8.57
N GLY A 94 -7.63 4.04 9.13
CA GLY A 94 -7.93 3.12 10.22
C GLY A 94 -7.45 3.65 11.57
N PRO A 95 -7.79 2.97 12.66
CA PRO A 95 -7.38 3.36 14.01
C PRO A 95 -5.86 3.47 14.20
N ARG A 96 -5.10 2.81 13.35
CA ARG A 96 -3.64 2.67 13.44
C ARG A 96 -2.87 3.37 12.30
N GLY A 97 -3.55 4.08 11.41
CA GLY A 97 -2.91 4.83 10.33
C GLY A 97 -3.62 4.79 8.99
N LEU A 98 -2.91 5.18 7.95
CA LEU A 98 -3.44 5.25 6.59
C LEU A 98 -3.57 3.85 5.99
N VAL A 99 -4.75 3.55 5.51
CA VAL A 99 -5.14 2.26 4.92
C VAL A 99 -5.16 2.33 3.39
N ALA A 100 -5.70 3.43 2.85
CA ALA A 100 -5.64 3.70 1.42
C ALA A 100 -5.68 5.22 1.13
N LEU A 101 -5.06 5.61 0.02
CA LEU A 101 -5.12 6.96 -0.53
C LEU A 101 -5.28 6.89 -2.05
N GLY A 102 -6.32 7.52 -2.52
CA GLY A 102 -6.59 7.78 -3.93
C GLY A 102 -6.76 9.26 -4.20
N PHE A 103 -7.24 9.60 -5.40
CA PHE A 103 -7.48 10.98 -5.77
C PHE A 103 -8.85 11.13 -6.43
N ILE A 104 -9.40 12.33 -6.28
CA ILE A 104 -10.69 12.73 -6.81
C ILE A 104 -10.45 13.80 -7.88
N ASP A 105 -11.08 13.65 -9.02
CA ASP A 105 -11.16 14.69 -10.04
C ASP A 105 -12.59 15.23 -10.09
N GLU A 106 -12.78 16.44 -9.58
CA GLU A 106 -14.06 17.13 -9.64
C GLU A 106 -14.36 17.49 -11.10
N GLY A 107 -15.48 16.99 -11.61
CA GLY A 107 -15.89 17.22 -13.00
C GLY A 107 -15.35 16.22 -14.02
N ALA A 108 -14.64 15.16 -13.59
CA ALA A 108 -14.26 14.09 -14.51
C ALA A 108 -15.51 13.38 -15.05
N PRO A 109 -15.70 13.28 -16.39
CA PRO A 109 -16.78 12.48 -16.96
C PRO A 109 -16.59 11.01 -16.57
N GLN A 110 -17.70 10.29 -16.42
CA GLN A 110 -17.66 8.84 -16.21
C GLN A 110 -16.83 8.18 -17.31
N ARG A 111 -16.02 7.20 -16.95
CA ARG A 111 -15.06 6.49 -17.80
C ARG A 111 -15.62 6.13 -19.16
N THR A 112 -15.16 6.80 -20.21
CA THR A 112 -15.39 6.40 -21.61
C THR A 112 -14.05 6.46 -22.34
N GLY A 113 -13.51 5.28 -22.68
CA GLY A 113 -12.32 5.15 -23.55
C GLY A 113 -10.97 5.02 -22.82
N PHE A 114 -9.89 4.93 -23.62
CA PHE A 114 -8.53 4.59 -23.17
C PHE A 114 -7.75 5.76 -22.53
N GLU A 115 -8.29 6.96 -22.51
CA GLU A 115 -7.70 8.10 -21.80
C GLU A 115 -8.27 8.18 -20.38
N HIS A 116 -7.52 7.67 -19.41
CA HIS A 116 -7.85 7.79 -17.99
C HIS A 116 -7.68 9.24 -17.54
N GLN A 117 -8.77 9.99 -17.52
CA GLN A 117 -8.81 11.38 -17.06
C GLN A 117 -9.00 11.54 -15.57
N GLY A 118 -8.81 10.44 -14.80
CA GLY A 118 -9.07 10.42 -13.36
C GLY A 118 -10.43 9.84 -12.99
N VAL A 119 -10.84 9.95 -11.74
CA VAL A 119 -12.08 9.39 -11.20
C VAL A 119 -12.82 10.40 -10.35
N GLY A 120 -14.16 10.44 -10.46
CA GLY A 120 -15.00 11.25 -9.61
C GLY A 120 -15.09 10.71 -8.17
N GLU A 121 -15.64 11.52 -7.25
CA GLU A 121 -15.70 11.22 -5.82
C GLU A 121 -16.35 9.87 -5.51
N ALA A 122 -17.51 9.60 -6.08
CA ALA A 122 -18.24 8.36 -5.81
C ALA A 122 -17.44 7.12 -6.21
N GLN A 123 -16.78 7.16 -7.37
CA GLN A 123 -15.96 6.06 -7.85
C GLN A 123 -14.68 5.91 -7.01
N ALA A 124 -14.02 7.02 -6.66
CA ALA A 124 -12.82 7.00 -5.82
C ALA A 124 -13.13 6.36 -4.45
N PHE A 125 -14.25 6.72 -3.85
CA PHE A 125 -14.67 6.14 -2.57
C PHE A 125 -15.05 4.66 -2.70
N ALA A 126 -15.75 4.28 -3.75
CA ALA A 126 -16.09 2.88 -4.02
C ALA A 126 -14.83 2.03 -4.23
N ASP A 127 -13.85 2.53 -4.98
CA ASP A 127 -12.58 1.84 -5.23
C ASP A 127 -11.75 1.62 -3.95
N LEU A 128 -11.80 2.56 -3.01
CA LEU A 128 -11.14 2.41 -1.71
C LEU A 128 -11.89 1.44 -0.79
N ALA A 129 -13.21 1.57 -0.70
CA ALA A 129 -14.06 0.74 0.16
C ALA A 129 -14.07 -0.73 -0.28
N ALA A 130 -14.07 -1.00 -1.59
CA ALA A 130 -14.08 -2.36 -2.15
C ALA A 130 -12.88 -3.23 -1.72
N ARG A 131 -11.82 -2.61 -1.20
CA ARG A 131 -10.64 -3.33 -0.68
C ARG A 131 -10.90 -3.97 0.70
N TYR A 132 -11.92 -3.50 1.41
CA TYR A 132 -12.26 -3.88 2.78
C TYR A 132 -13.75 -4.17 2.91
N PRO A 133 -14.26 -5.21 2.25
CA PRO A 133 -15.70 -5.46 2.12
C PRO A 133 -16.39 -5.79 3.44
N GLY A 134 -15.63 -6.17 4.47
CA GLY A 134 -16.14 -6.48 5.81
C GLY A 134 -16.02 -5.32 6.82
N ALA A 135 -15.37 -4.22 6.44
CA ALA A 135 -15.14 -3.11 7.38
C ALA A 135 -16.38 -2.26 7.60
N ASP A 136 -16.51 -1.73 8.82
CA ASP A 136 -17.45 -0.66 9.11
C ASP A 136 -16.83 0.68 8.69
N ILE A 137 -17.30 1.21 7.56
CA ILE A 137 -16.75 2.43 6.94
C ILE A 137 -17.71 3.59 7.16
N ARG A 138 -17.29 4.55 7.97
CA ARG A 138 -18.03 5.80 8.18
C ARG A 138 -17.42 6.96 7.42
N ARG A 139 -18.24 7.88 6.93
CA ARG A 139 -17.78 9.09 6.27
C ARG A 139 -17.45 10.18 7.30
N ASN A 140 -16.26 10.79 7.17
CA ASN A 140 -15.85 11.94 7.97
C ASN A 140 -14.73 12.76 7.29
N ASP A 141 -15.13 13.77 6.50
CA ASP A 141 -14.20 14.62 5.77
C ASP A 141 -13.37 15.50 6.73
N ALA A 142 -13.91 15.92 7.86
CA ALA A 142 -13.18 16.73 8.83
C ALA A 142 -12.04 15.93 9.50
N GLU A 143 -12.25 14.65 9.77
CA GLU A 143 -11.21 13.78 10.32
C GLU A 143 -10.15 13.46 9.26
N ALA A 144 -10.55 13.22 8.01
CA ALA A 144 -9.63 13.08 6.90
C ALA A 144 -8.77 14.33 6.70
N ALA A 145 -9.34 15.53 6.80
CA ALA A 145 -8.61 16.79 6.70
C ALA A 145 -7.58 16.94 7.83
N ARG A 146 -7.95 16.66 9.08
CA ARG A 146 -6.99 16.68 10.21
C ARG A 146 -5.86 15.67 10.02
N PHE A 147 -6.16 14.50 9.50
CA PHE A 147 -5.15 13.48 9.22
C PHE A 147 -4.20 13.93 8.09
N ALA A 148 -4.73 14.46 7.00
CA ALA A 148 -3.95 14.97 5.87
C ALA A 148 -3.01 16.12 6.29
N SER A 149 -3.48 17.07 7.09
CA SER A 149 -2.69 18.17 7.61
C SER A 149 -1.50 17.67 8.44
N ARG A 150 -1.70 16.74 9.36
CA ARG A 150 -0.60 16.12 10.11
C ARG A 150 0.43 15.47 9.19
N VAL A 151 -0.01 14.75 8.18
CA VAL A 151 0.86 14.01 7.27
C VAL A 151 1.72 14.93 6.43
N PHE A 152 1.16 16.02 5.91
CA PHE A 152 1.88 16.90 4.99
C PHE A 152 2.57 18.09 5.67
N GLU A 153 2.14 18.49 6.84
CA GLU A 153 2.66 19.66 7.53
C GLU A 153 3.63 19.31 8.66
N SER A 154 3.40 18.23 9.42
CA SER A 154 4.27 17.89 10.54
C SER A 154 5.53 17.11 10.14
N GLY A 155 5.55 16.46 8.98
CA GLY A 155 6.65 15.61 8.55
C GLY A 155 6.82 14.35 9.41
N GLU A 156 5.86 14.03 10.27
CA GLU A 156 5.91 12.84 11.12
C GLU A 156 5.87 11.55 10.29
N PRO A 157 6.66 10.52 10.67
CA PRO A 157 6.58 9.22 10.05
C PRO A 157 5.16 8.66 10.17
N MET A 158 4.51 8.44 9.02
CA MET A 158 3.16 7.90 8.99
C MET A 158 3.19 6.39 8.86
N PRO A 159 2.53 5.63 9.75
CA PRO A 159 2.35 4.20 9.57
C PRO A 159 1.53 3.95 8.30
N VAL A 160 2.09 3.16 7.39
CA VAL A 160 1.46 2.77 6.14
C VAL A 160 1.12 1.29 6.19
N ALA A 161 -0.14 0.96 6.09
CA ALA A 161 -0.61 -0.42 6.07
C ALA A 161 -0.55 -0.99 4.65
N LEU A 162 0.40 -1.91 4.38
CA LEU A 162 0.56 -2.57 3.09
C LEU A 162 -0.27 -3.85 3.01
N TYR A 163 -1.49 -3.74 2.51
CA TYR A 163 -2.39 -4.86 2.31
C TYR A 163 -2.29 -5.45 0.89
N GLY A 164 -1.84 -6.70 0.77
CA GLY A 164 -1.71 -7.34 -0.54
C GLY A 164 -1.01 -8.70 -0.49
N THR A 165 -1.05 -9.43 -1.60
CA THR A 165 -0.33 -10.71 -1.75
C THR A 165 1.18 -10.52 -1.53
N PRO A 166 1.94 -11.57 -1.18
CA PRO A 166 3.40 -11.50 -1.02
C PRO A 166 4.09 -10.85 -2.22
N PHE A 167 3.68 -11.23 -3.43
CA PHE A 167 4.23 -10.65 -4.66
C PHE A 167 3.93 -9.15 -4.78
N ARG A 168 2.71 -8.71 -4.50
CA ARG A 168 2.36 -7.27 -4.52
C ARG A 168 3.18 -6.49 -3.51
N ARG A 169 3.30 -7.00 -2.27
CA ARG A 169 4.12 -6.35 -1.24
C ARG A 169 5.59 -6.25 -1.62
N GLN A 170 6.14 -7.29 -2.26
CA GLN A 170 7.50 -7.27 -2.79
C GLN A 170 7.69 -6.18 -3.85
N VAL A 171 6.75 -6.05 -4.78
CA VAL A 171 6.77 -4.97 -5.78
C VAL A 171 6.63 -3.59 -5.13
N TRP A 172 5.74 -3.43 -4.15
CA TRP A 172 5.57 -2.15 -3.46
C TRP A 172 6.79 -1.75 -2.62
N ARG A 173 7.49 -2.71 -2.03
CA ARG A 173 8.79 -2.45 -1.39
C ARG A 173 9.83 -1.99 -2.40
N ALA A 174 9.91 -2.65 -3.56
CA ALA A 174 10.80 -2.21 -4.62
C ALA A 174 10.47 -0.79 -5.13
N LEU A 175 9.19 -0.39 -5.12
CA LEU A 175 8.81 0.99 -5.41
C LEU A 175 9.34 1.97 -4.35
N LEU A 176 9.26 1.62 -3.06
CA LEU A 176 9.75 2.48 -1.96
C LEU A 176 11.27 2.70 -2.01
N GLU A 177 12.02 1.77 -2.62
CA GLU A 177 13.47 1.88 -2.83
C GLU A 177 13.85 2.83 -3.99
N ILE A 178 12.91 3.28 -4.81
CA ILE A 178 13.19 4.22 -5.90
C ILE A 178 13.44 5.61 -5.31
N PRO A 179 14.65 6.18 -5.44
CA PRO A 179 14.96 7.49 -4.88
C PRO A 179 14.07 8.60 -5.46
N ALA A 180 13.85 9.65 -4.69
CA ALA A 180 13.17 10.85 -5.17
C ALA A 180 13.91 11.43 -6.40
N GLY A 181 13.17 11.93 -7.39
CA GLY A 181 13.73 12.47 -8.63
C GLY A 181 14.18 11.41 -9.64
N THR A 182 14.04 10.11 -9.33
CA THR A 182 14.39 9.02 -10.25
C THR A 182 13.18 8.18 -10.62
N THR A 183 13.30 7.41 -11.70
CA THR A 183 12.25 6.50 -12.17
C THR A 183 12.83 5.14 -12.52
N GLN A 184 12.01 4.11 -12.51
CA GLN A 184 12.36 2.78 -12.98
C GLN A 184 11.30 2.26 -13.95
N THR A 185 11.73 1.45 -14.91
CA THR A 185 10.79 0.75 -15.79
C THR A 185 10.19 -0.47 -15.08
N TYR A 186 9.00 -0.92 -15.53
CA TYR A 186 8.41 -2.17 -15.02
C TYR A 186 9.34 -3.37 -15.15
N GLY A 187 10.20 -3.39 -16.18
CA GLY A 187 11.20 -4.43 -16.38
C GLY A 187 12.35 -4.38 -15.35
N GLN A 188 12.79 -3.18 -14.98
CA GLN A 188 13.78 -2.99 -13.91
C GLN A 188 13.18 -3.39 -12.55
N LEU A 189 11.96 -2.95 -12.25
CA LEU A 189 11.24 -3.38 -11.05
C LEU A 189 11.06 -4.90 -10.98
N ALA A 190 10.79 -5.55 -12.12
CA ALA A 190 10.69 -7.01 -12.17
C ALA A 190 12.01 -7.70 -11.81
N LYS A 191 13.15 -7.17 -12.25
CA LYS A 191 14.47 -7.68 -11.87
C LYS A 191 14.72 -7.52 -10.36
N VAL A 192 14.48 -6.33 -9.82
CA VAL A 192 14.66 -6.04 -8.37
C VAL A 192 13.71 -6.89 -7.51
N SER A 193 12.48 -7.12 -7.99
CA SER A 193 11.50 -7.99 -7.33
C SER A 193 11.79 -9.49 -7.54
N GLY A 194 13.00 -9.89 -7.95
CA GLY A 194 13.41 -11.29 -8.05
C GLY A 194 12.78 -12.08 -9.20
N ASN A 195 11.99 -11.45 -10.08
CA ASN A 195 11.33 -12.14 -11.20
C ASN A 195 11.45 -11.35 -12.52
N PRO A 196 12.60 -11.39 -13.20
CA PRO A 196 12.90 -10.56 -14.38
C PRO A 196 11.90 -10.72 -15.55
N LYS A 197 11.22 -11.85 -15.63
CA LYS A 197 10.24 -12.15 -16.70
C LYS A 197 8.82 -11.68 -16.38
N ALA A 198 8.58 -11.16 -15.18
CA ALA A 198 7.25 -10.83 -14.67
C ALA A 198 6.84 -9.35 -14.88
N ALA A 199 7.39 -8.62 -15.85
CA ALA A 199 7.11 -7.18 -16.04
C ALA A 199 5.60 -6.85 -16.12
N ARG A 200 4.79 -7.71 -16.77
CA ARG A 200 3.33 -7.54 -16.84
C ARG A 200 2.66 -7.71 -15.46
N ALA A 201 3.06 -8.74 -14.70
CA ALA A 201 2.56 -8.98 -13.34
C ALA A 201 2.99 -7.86 -12.39
N VAL A 202 4.21 -7.33 -12.54
CA VAL A 202 4.71 -6.15 -11.82
C VAL A 202 3.85 -4.93 -12.16
N GLY A 203 3.52 -4.70 -13.42
CA GLY A 203 2.61 -3.62 -13.83
C GLY A 203 1.24 -3.73 -13.15
N ALA A 204 0.68 -4.93 -13.07
CA ALA A 204 -0.58 -5.18 -12.36
C ALA A 204 -0.43 -4.93 -10.84
N ALA A 205 0.67 -5.34 -10.22
CA ALA A 205 0.96 -5.08 -8.81
C ALA A 205 1.14 -3.58 -8.51
N VAL A 206 1.83 -2.85 -9.40
CA VAL A 206 1.97 -1.37 -9.32
C VAL A 206 0.61 -0.69 -9.42
N GLY A 207 -0.25 -1.14 -10.34
CA GLY A 207 -1.62 -0.63 -10.50
C GLY A 207 -2.54 -0.94 -9.32
N ALA A 208 -2.25 -2.01 -8.55
CA ALA A 208 -2.99 -2.39 -7.36
C ALA A 208 -2.53 -1.65 -6.09
N ASN A 209 -1.61 -0.68 -6.19
CA ASN A 209 -1.14 0.11 -5.06
C ASN A 209 -2.30 0.75 -4.28
N PRO A 210 -2.46 0.45 -2.98
CA PRO A 210 -3.55 1.01 -2.19
C PRO A 210 -3.29 2.46 -1.75
N ILE A 211 -2.03 2.87 -1.62
CA ILE A 211 -1.66 4.14 -0.99
C ILE A 211 -0.84 4.96 -1.99
N SER A 212 -1.56 5.61 -2.88
CA SER A 212 -0.95 6.47 -3.91
C SER A 212 -0.09 7.58 -3.28
N TRP A 213 0.95 8.01 -3.99
CA TRP A 213 1.97 8.96 -3.55
C TRP A 213 2.95 8.36 -2.53
N PHE A 214 2.51 7.87 -1.39
CA PHE A 214 3.39 7.32 -0.35
C PHE A 214 4.10 6.04 -0.82
N ILE A 215 3.41 5.18 -1.57
CA ILE A 215 4.06 4.14 -2.36
C ILE A 215 4.21 4.71 -3.78
N PRO A 216 5.43 5.01 -4.24
CA PRO A 216 5.65 5.87 -5.40
C PRO A 216 5.44 5.13 -6.74
N CYS A 217 4.23 4.61 -6.97
CA CYS A 217 3.85 3.98 -8.24
C CYS A 217 3.93 4.95 -9.44
N HIS A 218 3.91 6.25 -9.17
CA HIS A 218 4.16 7.28 -10.19
C HIS A 218 5.60 7.27 -10.73
N ARG A 219 6.57 6.68 -10.02
CA ARG A 219 7.97 6.52 -10.48
C ARG A 219 8.17 5.29 -11.37
N ALA A 220 7.14 4.45 -11.58
CA ALA A 220 7.20 3.31 -12.50
C ALA A 220 6.74 3.73 -13.89
N LEU A 221 7.61 3.50 -14.90
CA LEU A 221 7.39 3.90 -16.29
C LEU A 221 7.40 2.69 -17.25
N ALA A 222 6.90 2.88 -18.46
CA ALA A 222 7.10 1.94 -19.55
C ALA A 222 8.57 1.90 -19.99
N ALA A 223 8.96 0.86 -20.73
CA ALA A 223 10.34 0.72 -21.23
C ALA A 223 10.76 1.85 -22.17
N ASP A 224 9.81 2.47 -22.86
CA ASP A 224 10.00 3.62 -23.75
C ASP A 224 9.89 4.99 -23.02
N GLY A 225 9.82 4.99 -21.67
CA GLY A 225 9.71 6.18 -20.84
C GLY A 225 8.29 6.77 -20.76
N ARG A 226 7.31 6.20 -21.46
CA ARG A 226 5.93 6.68 -21.39
C ARG A 226 5.31 6.43 -20.02
N LEU A 227 4.42 7.36 -19.59
CA LEU A 227 3.79 7.34 -18.28
C LEU A 227 2.80 6.19 -18.09
N HIS A 228 2.34 5.55 -19.15
CA HIS A 228 1.29 4.53 -19.14
C HIS A 228 0.05 4.94 -18.32
N ASN A 229 -0.95 4.11 -18.32
CA ASN A 229 -2.18 4.36 -17.58
C ASN A 229 -1.91 4.56 -16.07
N TYR A 230 -2.54 5.54 -15.49
CA TYR A 230 -2.56 5.79 -14.05
C TYR A 230 -4.00 5.91 -13.59
N HIS A 231 -4.41 5.10 -12.63
CA HIS A 231 -5.81 5.00 -12.19
C HIS A 231 -6.39 6.36 -11.79
N TRP A 232 -5.56 7.19 -11.18
CA TRP A 232 -5.92 8.51 -10.67
C TRP A 232 -5.61 9.67 -11.67
N GLY A 233 -5.46 9.37 -12.94
CA GLY A 233 -5.20 10.35 -14.00
C GLY A 233 -3.71 10.50 -14.37
N VAL A 234 -3.41 10.41 -15.67
CA VAL A 234 -2.03 10.50 -16.19
C VAL A 234 -1.42 11.89 -15.97
N ALA A 235 -2.21 12.95 -16.01
CA ALA A 235 -1.75 14.30 -15.72
C ALA A 235 -1.21 14.42 -14.27
N ARG A 236 -1.90 13.79 -13.29
CA ARG A 236 -1.45 13.74 -11.90
C ARG A 236 -0.17 12.92 -11.76
N LYS A 237 -0.06 11.78 -12.44
CA LYS A 237 1.19 11.00 -12.45
C LYS A 237 2.36 11.84 -12.97
N ARG A 238 2.15 12.63 -13.99
CA ARG A 238 3.17 13.53 -14.56
C ARG A 238 3.57 14.61 -13.56
N ALA A 239 2.62 15.22 -12.87
CA ALA A 239 2.89 16.24 -11.86
C ALA A 239 3.72 15.71 -10.68
N MET A 240 3.43 14.46 -10.24
CA MET A 240 4.20 13.75 -9.20
C MET A 240 5.62 13.44 -9.64
#